data_676d1b4d2fc18fed7cf6e82e7ac742b8
#
_entry.id   676d1b4d2fc18fed7cf6e82e7ac742b8
#
_cell.length_a   1.000
_cell.length_b   1.000
_cell.length_c   1.000
_cell.angle_alpha   90.00
_cell.angle_beta   90.00
_cell.angle_gamma   90.00
#
_symmetry.space_group_name_H-M   'P 1'
#
loop_
_entity.id
_entity.type
_entity.pdbx_description
1 polymer ?
#
loop_
_entity_poly.entity_id
_entity_poly.type
_entity_poly.pdbx_seq_one_letter_code
_entity_poly.pdbx_strand_id
1 'polypeptide(L)'
;MTGAIDTRRIDHLLDGFDVGRVEVTLVGLGSGGAQLLQPLVMSGLRRWHLFDPDVLEPVNLVKHPATRAALGRPKVEVMRDWILDRNPDADVRVHQADVMSADTFDEAVRSSALVICAVDDSVARGWLNARCVELRRPVLTGSVLRTGLGGQVYLYVPGQTGCHSCMRQVADRNGANLEDALDLTDEERHHRYGLGESGFTTSGLAVDIAIVASFQAHMAWSAIAGGRSRYVPRLNFNWMTVGIRPEKGVFTSHYQTKRLLVLAQRDCLLTCGGERA
;
A
#
# COMPACT_ATOMS: atom_id res chain seq x y z
N MET A 1 -13.09 -19.14 25.54
CA MET A 1 -13.50 -18.46 24.30
C MET A 1 -12.34 -18.62 23.35
N THR A 2 -12.52 -19.16 22.15
CA THR A 2 -11.48 -19.29 21.14
C THR A 2 -11.06 -17.89 20.74
N GLY A 3 -9.75 -17.60 20.74
CA GLY A 3 -9.20 -16.25 20.51
C GLY A 3 -9.33 -15.70 19.08
N ALA A 4 -9.79 -16.53 18.12
CA ALA A 4 -9.93 -16.11 16.74
C ALA A 4 -11.07 -15.11 16.53
N ILE A 5 -10.86 -14.15 15.62
CA ILE A 5 -11.91 -13.21 15.19
C ILE A 5 -13.09 -13.97 14.56
N ASP A 6 -14.31 -13.62 14.96
CA ASP A 6 -15.55 -14.24 14.45
C ASP A 6 -15.91 -13.65 13.07
N THR A 7 -15.69 -14.42 12.03
CA THR A 7 -15.90 -14.01 10.62
C THR A 7 -17.29 -14.37 10.08
N ARG A 8 -18.21 -14.93 10.88
CA ARG A 8 -19.52 -15.42 10.41
C ARG A 8 -20.35 -14.40 9.61
N ARG A 9 -20.15 -13.09 9.86
CA ARG A 9 -20.83 -12.03 9.11
C ARG A 9 -20.33 -11.85 7.68
N ILE A 10 -19.13 -12.33 7.38
CA ILE A 10 -18.47 -12.16 6.07
C ILE A 10 -18.15 -13.49 5.38
N ASP A 11 -18.33 -14.65 6.05
CA ASP A 11 -17.98 -15.96 5.48
C ASP A 11 -18.66 -16.22 4.14
N HIS A 12 -19.93 -15.80 4.01
CA HIS A 12 -20.66 -15.95 2.75
C HIS A 12 -20.09 -15.08 1.61
N LEU A 13 -19.35 -14.00 1.92
CA LEU A 13 -18.67 -13.17 0.92
C LEU A 13 -17.37 -13.81 0.42
N LEU A 14 -16.85 -14.78 1.15
CA LEU A 14 -15.59 -15.44 0.86
C LEU A 14 -15.78 -16.80 0.14
N ASP A 15 -17.03 -17.29 0.01
CA ASP A 15 -17.38 -18.56 -0.63
C ASP A 15 -16.50 -19.74 -0.16
N GLY A 16 -16.20 -19.80 1.15
CA GLY A 16 -15.36 -20.83 1.76
C GLY A 16 -13.85 -20.62 1.59
N PHE A 17 -13.41 -19.49 1.06
CA PHE A 17 -11.99 -19.16 1.01
C PHE A 17 -11.46 -18.86 2.42
N ASP A 18 -10.52 -19.68 2.92
CA ASP A 18 -9.89 -19.50 4.22
C ASP A 18 -8.82 -18.40 4.18
N VAL A 19 -9.26 -17.18 4.40
CA VAL A 19 -8.41 -15.99 4.45
C VAL A 19 -7.39 -16.06 5.60
N GLY A 20 -7.68 -16.79 6.66
CA GLY A 20 -6.79 -16.93 7.82
C GLY A 20 -5.49 -17.68 7.52
N ARG A 21 -5.39 -18.37 6.38
CA ARG A 21 -4.16 -19.03 5.91
C ARG A 21 -3.28 -18.14 5.04
N VAL A 22 -3.81 -17.00 4.62
CA VAL A 22 -3.08 -16.10 3.73
C VAL A 22 -2.05 -15.31 4.53
N GLU A 23 -0.79 -15.38 4.08
CA GLU A 23 0.31 -14.60 4.65
C GLU A 23 0.56 -13.37 3.78
N VAL A 24 0.73 -12.22 4.41
CA VAL A 24 0.91 -10.92 3.76
C VAL A 24 2.10 -10.19 4.37
N THR A 25 2.96 -9.65 3.54
CA THR A 25 4.00 -8.71 3.96
C THR A 25 3.51 -7.29 3.74
N LEU A 26 3.53 -6.47 4.79
CA LEU A 26 3.25 -5.03 4.73
C LEU A 26 4.52 -4.24 5.05
N VAL A 27 4.92 -3.37 4.13
CA VAL A 27 6.08 -2.48 4.26
C VAL A 27 5.60 -1.04 4.35
N GLY A 28 5.97 -0.38 5.44
CA GLY A 28 5.53 0.96 5.81
C GLY A 28 4.27 0.93 6.68
N LEU A 29 4.42 1.35 7.94
CA LEU A 29 3.35 1.47 8.93
C LEU A 29 3.13 2.93 9.35
N GLY A 30 3.38 3.85 8.43
CA GLY A 30 2.96 5.24 8.56
C GLY A 30 1.45 5.40 8.46
N SER A 31 0.99 6.60 8.19
CA SER A 31 -0.46 6.91 8.15
C SER A 31 -1.23 6.03 7.16
N GLY A 32 -0.71 5.81 5.95
CA GLY A 32 -1.36 5.00 4.93
C GLY A 32 -1.35 3.52 5.28
N GLY A 33 -0.18 2.96 5.61
CA GLY A 33 -0.03 1.54 5.91
C GLY A 33 -0.80 1.09 7.16
N ALA A 34 -0.75 1.88 8.23
CA ALA A 34 -1.50 1.58 9.44
C ALA A 34 -3.03 1.65 9.22
N GLN A 35 -3.51 2.57 8.35
CA GLN A 35 -4.94 2.66 8.04
C GLN A 35 -5.41 1.55 7.11
N LEU A 36 -4.62 1.14 6.12
CA LEU A 36 -5.00 0.02 5.24
C LEU A 36 -4.97 -1.34 5.95
N LEU A 37 -4.08 -1.50 6.94
CA LEU A 37 -3.95 -2.72 7.73
C LEU A 37 -5.26 -3.06 8.48
N GLN A 38 -5.90 -2.04 9.06
CA GLN A 38 -7.08 -2.23 9.90
C GLN A 38 -8.22 -2.97 9.20
N PRO A 39 -8.76 -2.54 8.04
CA PRO A 39 -9.85 -3.26 7.37
C PRO A 39 -9.45 -4.66 6.92
N LEU A 40 -8.18 -4.90 6.59
CA LEU A 40 -7.69 -6.23 6.23
C LEU A 40 -7.71 -7.19 7.43
N VAL A 41 -7.22 -6.75 8.59
CA VAL A 41 -7.28 -7.52 9.84
C VAL A 41 -8.72 -7.73 10.28
N MET A 42 -9.56 -6.69 10.25
CA MET A 42 -10.99 -6.77 10.61
C MET A 42 -11.76 -7.74 9.71
N SER A 43 -11.27 -8.00 8.51
CA SER A 43 -11.85 -8.96 7.57
C SER A 43 -11.19 -10.35 7.63
N GLY A 44 -10.41 -10.64 8.67
CA GLY A 44 -9.94 -11.99 9.00
C GLY A 44 -8.52 -12.35 8.55
N LEU A 45 -7.76 -11.45 7.89
CA LEU A 45 -6.35 -11.66 7.65
C LEU A 45 -5.60 -11.66 8.99
N ARG A 46 -4.80 -12.72 9.24
CA ARG A 46 -4.15 -12.91 10.55
C ARG A 46 -2.67 -13.31 10.48
N ARG A 47 -2.09 -13.47 9.28
CA ARG A 47 -0.68 -13.83 9.13
C ARG A 47 0.08 -12.71 8.44
N TRP A 48 1.00 -12.09 9.19
CA TRP A 48 1.63 -10.84 8.80
C TRP A 48 3.13 -10.84 9.00
N HIS A 49 3.85 -10.27 8.03
CA HIS A 49 5.17 -9.67 8.23
C HIS A 49 5.02 -8.14 8.14
N LEU A 50 5.41 -7.43 9.18
CA LEU A 50 5.32 -5.98 9.27
C LEU A 50 6.71 -5.37 9.28
N PHE A 51 7.02 -4.52 8.30
CA PHE A 51 8.30 -3.82 8.18
C PHE A 51 8.11 -2.31 8.30
N ASP A 52 8.80 -1.69 9.24
CA ASP A 52 8.90 -0.23 9.39
C ASP A 52 10.07 0.09 10.32
N PRO A 53 11.03 0.99 9.96
CA PRO A 53 12.16 1.32 10.81
C PRO A 53 11.81 2.25 11.97
N ASP A 54 10.70 2.97 11.90
CA ASP A 54 10.41 4.12 12.74
C ASP A 54 9.76 3.77 14.08
N VAL A 55 9.88 4.74 14.98
CA VAL A 55 9.09 4.81 16.20
C VAL A 55 7.91 5.77 16.02
N LEU A 56 6.89 5.63 16.85
CA LEU A 56 5.73 6.51 16.84
C LEU A 56 6.05 7.82 17.54
N GLU A 57 5.93 8.93 16.83
CA GLU A 57 6.20 10.29 17.30
C GLU A 57 4.92 11.10 17.50
N PRO A 58 4.94 12.18 18.31
CA PRO A 58 3.78 13.04 18.53
C PRO A 58 3.15 13.58 17.23
N VAL A 59 3.98 13.93 16.23
CA VAL A 59 3.54 14.44 14.93
C VAL A 59 2.75 13.40 14.13
N ASN A 60 2.93 12.11 14.40
CA ASN A 60 2.20 11.05 13.70
C ASN A 60 0.73 10.96 14.14
N LEU A 61 0.40 11.35 15.38
CA LEU A 61 -0.93 11.17 15.95
C LEU A 61 -2.07 11.88 15.21
N VAL A 62 -1.76 12.90 14.41
CA VAL A 62 -2.78 13.62 13.61
C VAL A 62 -3.36 12.77 12.49
N LYS A 63 -2.71 11.68 12.11
CA LYS A 63 -3.12 10.83 10.99
C LYS A 63 -2.82 9.33 11.15
N HIS A 64 -2.09 8.93 12.21
CA HIS A 64 -1.83 7.53 12.55
C HIS A 64 -2.90 7.03 13.54
N PRO A 65 -3.44 5.79 13.39
CA PRO A 65 -4.52 5.30 14.24
C PRO A 65 -4.10 4.92 15.67
N ALA A 66 -2.81 4.96 15.98
CA ALA A 66 -2.29 4.70 17.32
C ALA A 66 -2.70 5.80 18.32
N THR A 67 -2.74 5.44 19.59
CA THR A 67 -3.05 6.37 20.67
C THR A 67 -1.80 6.99 21.26
N ARG A 68 -1.97 8.07 22.03
CA ARG A 68 -0.90 8.76 22.74
C ARG A 68 -0.09 7.85 23.67
N ALA A 69 -0.69 6.79 24.20
CA ALA A 69 -0.03 5.81 25.08
C ALA A 69 1.06 5.00 24.36
N ALA A 70 1.06 4.97 23.03
CA ALA A 70 2.03 4.24 22.23
C ALA A 70 3.24 5.09 21.77
N LEU A 71 3.31 6.36 22.16
CA LEU A 71 4.44 7.24 21.79
C LEU A 71 5.79 6.67 22.20
N GLY A 72 6.79 6.78 21.31
CA GLY A 72 8.13 6.28 21.51
C GLY A 72 8.31 4.78 21.25
N ARG A 73 7.25 4.03 20.97
CA ARG A 73 7.35 2.61 20.63
C ARG A 73 7.54 2.41 19.13
N PRO A 74 8.22 1.34 18.69
CA PRO A 74 8.31 0.97 17.27
C PRO A 74 6.92 0.83 16.65
N LYS A 75 6.70 1.45 15.47
CA LYS A 75 5.42 1.39 14.76
C LYS A 75 4.97 -0.05 14.49
N VAL A 76 5.91 -0.94 14.15
CA VAL A 76 5.65 -2.37 13.93
C VAL A 76 5.08 -3.06 15.17
N GLU A 77 5.58 -2.74 16.37
CA GLU A 77 5.10 -3.30 17.62
C GLU A 77 3.72 -2.75 18.00
N VAL A 78 3.52 -1.45 17.81
CA VAL A 78 2.23 -0.81 18.06
C VAL A 78 1.13 -1.45 17.22
N MET A 79 1.41 -1.69 15.93
CA MET A 79 0.42 -2.31 15.03
C MET A 79 0.29 -3.81 15.27
N ARG A 80 1.34 -4.52 15.68
CA ARG A 80 1.21 -5.91 16.15
C ARG A 80 0.26 -6.01 17.33
N ASP A 81 0.44 -5.19 18.35
CA ASP A 81 -0.39 -5.22 19.55
C ASP A 81 -1.85 -4.88 19.21
N TRP A 82 -2.08 -3.93 18.29
CA TRP A 82 -3.42 -3.62 17.77
C TRP A 82 -4.06 -4.82 17.06
N ILE A 83 -3.29 -5.62 16.30
CA ILE A 83 -3.76 -6.86 15.67
C ILE A 83 -4.12 -7.90 16.71
N LEU A 84 -3.23 -8.13 17.68
CA LEU A 84 -3.38 -9.15 18.71
C LEU A 84 -4.53 -8.84 19.69
N ASP A 85 -4.80 -7.57 19.96
CA ASP A 85 -5.96 -7.16 20.74
C ASP A 85 -7.30 -7.55 20.07
N ARG A 86 -7.34 -7.53 18.74
CA ARG A 86 -8.51 -7.94 17.96
C ARG A 86 -8.55 -9.43 17.62
N ASN A 87 -7.41 -10.01 17.39
CA ASN A 87 -7.26 -11.40 16.98
C ASN A 87 -6.05 -12.02 17.69
N PRO A 88 -6.22 -12.51 18.94
CA PRO A 88 -5.13 -13.08 19.72
C PRO A 88 -4.43 -14.28 19.07
N ASP A 89 -5.10 -14.96 18.12
CA ASP A 89 -4.53 -16.11 17.39
C ASP A 89 -3.79 -15.67 16.10
N ALA A 90 -3.56 -14.38 15.89
CA ALA A 90 -2.82 -13.91 14.72
C ALA A 90 -1.32 -14.24 14.84
N ASP A 91 -0.71 -14.66 13.73
CA ASP A 91 0.74 -14.83 13.56
C ASP A 91 1.31 -13.52 12.99
N VAL A 92 1.95 -12.71 13.82
CA VAL A 92 2.47 -11.39 13.45
C VAL A 92 3.96 -11.32 13.72
N ARG A 93 4.75 -11.29 12.67
CA ARG A 93 6.20 -11.13 12.71
C ARG A 93 6.55 -9.67 12.42
N VAL A 94 7.29 -9.05 13.32
CA VAL A 94 7.66 -7.64 13.24
C VAL A 94 9.15 -7.48 12.94
N HIS A 95 9.44 -6.52 12.06
CA HIS A 95 10.79 -6.21 11.61
C HIS A 95 10.98 -4.69 11.71
N GLN A 96 11.58 -4.23 12.84
CA GLN A 96 11.95 -2.83 12.98
C GLN A 96 13.24 -2.57 12.19
N ALA A 97 13.12 -2.46 10.89
CA ALA A 97 14.25 -2.32 9.98
C ALA A 97 13.86 -1.57 8.71
N ASP A 98 14.84 -0.89 8.11
CA ASP A 98 14.72 -0.45 6.72
C ASP A 98 14.67 -1.70 5.84
N VAL A 99 13.63 -1.79 5.02
CA VAL A 99 13.38 -2.93 4.15
C VAL A 99 14.52 -3.21 3.17
N MET A 100 15.25 -2.18 2.74
CA MET A 100 16.36 -2.32 1.79
C MET A 100 17.59 -2.99 2.41
N SER A 101 17.70 -3.03 3.73
CA SER A 101 18.80 -3.64 4.48
C SER A 101 18.37 -4.83 5.36
N ALA A 102 17.09 -5.21 5.33
CA ALA A 102 16.56 -6.27 6.18
C ALA A 102 16.84 -7.66 5.58
N ASP A 103 17.72 -8.44 6.19
CA ASP A 103 18.07 -9.80 5.76
C ASP A 103 16.87 -10.75 5.70
N THR A 104 15.84 -10.50 6.52
CA THR A 104 14.61 -11.31 6.60
C THR A 104 13.59 -10.99 5.52
N PHE A 105 13.80 -9.95 4.71
CA PHE A 105 12.80 -9.48 3.74
C PHE A 105 12.48 -10.51 2.68
N ASP A 106 13.49 -11.12 2.08
CA ASP A 106 13.31 -12.12 1.02
C ASP A 106 12.52 -13.34 1.47
N GLU A 107 12.76 -13.82 2.69
CA GLU A 107 12.02 -14.95 3.26
C GLU A 107 10.54 -14.57 3.46
N ALA A 108 10.29 -13.40 4.05
CA ALA A 108 8.94 -12.86 4.23
C ALA A 108 8.19 -12.72 2.90
N VAL A 109 8.87 -12.22 1.86
CA VAL A 109 8.28 -12.08 0.52
C VAL A 109 7.97 -13.44 -0.10
N ARG A 110 8.88 -14.43 0.04
CA ARG A 110 8.66 -15.78 -0.53
C ARG A 110 7.49 -16.52 0.13
N SER A 111 7.25 -16.31 1.42
CA SER A 111 6.12 -16.93 2.12
C SER A 111 4.79 -16.22 1.85
N SER A 112 4.83 -14.95 1.47
CA SER A 112 3.63 -14.13 1.31
C SER A 112 2.91 -14.35 -0.02
N ALA A 113 1.58 -14.37 0.04
CA ALA A 113 0.71 -14.34 -1.14
C ALA A 113 0.67 -12.96 -1.80
N LEU A 114 0.89 -11.90 -1.02
CA LEU A 114 0.91 -10.51 -1.46
C LEU A 114 1.90 -9.71 -0.62
N VAL A 115 2.68 -8.87 -1.29
CA VAL A 115 3.44 -7.79 -0.65
C VAL A 115 2.68 -6.48 -0.82
N ILE A 116 2.50 -5.73 0.25
CA ILE A 116 1.87 -4.41 0.24
C ILE A 116 2.93 -3.36 0.55
N CYS A 117 3.09 -2.42 -0.36
CA CYS A 117 4.00 -1.29 -0.24
C CYS A 117 3.20 -0.02 0.11
N ALA A 118 3.44 0.53 1.29
CA ALA A 118 2.84 1.76 1.79
C ALA A 118 3.91 2.77 2.25
N VAL A 119 5.12 2.69 1.66
CA VAL A 119 6.20 3.64 1.93
C VAL A 119 6.02 4.91 1.12
N ASP A 120 6.43 6.05 1.66
CA ASP A 120 6.39 7.37 1.01
C ASP A 120 7.68 7.69 0.23
N ASP A 121 8.78 7.00 0.54
CA ASP A 121 10.04 7.16 -0.18
C ASP A 121 10.01 6.48 -1.55
N SER A 122 10.39 7.23 -2.61
CA SER A 122 10.36 6.76 -3.99
C SER A 122 11.47 5.75 -4.30
N VAL A 123 12.62 5.83 -3.61
CA VAL A 123 13.75 4.90 -3.79
C VAL A 123 13.39 3.56 -3.19
N ALA A 124 12.91 3.53 -1.95
CA ALA A 124 12.43 2.32 -1.29
C ALA A 124 11.30 1.65 -2.07
N ARG A 125 10.36 2.44 -2.62
CA ARG A 125 9.26 1.94 -3.48
C ARG A 125 9.78 1.28 -4.75
N GLY A 126 10.75 1.93 -5.42
CA GLY A 126 11.41 1.40 -6.62
C GLY A 126 12.17 0.10 -6.34
N TRP A 127 12.95 0.07 -5.27
CA TRP A 127 13.70 -1.10 -4.82
C TRP A 127 12.76 -2.28 -4.50
N LEU A 128 11.70 -2.03 -3.74
CA LEU A 128 10.72 -3.04 -3.34
C LEU A 128 10.00 -3.65 -4.55
N ASN A 129 9.62 -2.81 -5.53
CA ASN A 129 9.09 -3.29 -6.79
C ASN A 129 10.10 -4.19 -7.53
N ALA A 130 11.36 -3.76 -7.66
CA ALA A 130 12.39 -4.55 -8.34
C ALA A 130 12.59 -5.91 -7.65
N ARG A 131 12.66 -5.91 -6.32
CA ARG A 131 12.85 -7.14 -5.54
C ARG A 131 11.65 -8.09 -5.67
N CYS A 132 10.42 -7.59 -5.66
CA CYS A 132 9.23 -8.41 -5.87
C CYS A 132 9.15 -8.97 -7.30
N VAL A 133 9.60 -8.21 -8.32
CA VAL A 133 9.72 -8.71 -9.70
C VAL A 133 10.71 -9.86 -9.78
N GLU A 134 11.90 -9.71 -9.20
CA GLU A 134 12.95 -10.74 -9.15
C GLU A 134 12.46 -12.02 -8.45
N LEU A 135 11.81 -11.87 -7.31
CA LEU A 135 11.25 -12.98 -6.53
C LEU A 135 9.93 -13.52 -7.11
N ARG A 136 9.44 -12.94 -8.21
CA ARG A 136 8.17 -13.30 -8.87
C ARG A 136 6.99 -13.31 -7.90
N ARG A 137 6.87 -12.26 -7.07
CA ARG A 137 5.78 -12.09 -6.10
C ARG A 137 4.91 -10.89 -6.43
N PRO A 138 3.58 -11.00 -6.23
CA PRO A 138 2.69 -9.87 -6.42
C PRO A 138 3.03 -8.76 -5.43
N VAL A 139 3.02 -7.51 -5.92
CA VAL A 139 3.17 -6.33 -5.05
C VAL A 139 2.10 -5.30 -5.37
N LEU A 140 1.46 -4.81 -4.31
CA LEU A 140 0.45 -3.76 -4.34
C LEU A 140 1.03 -2.48 -3.75
N THR A 141 1.30 -1.50 -4.57
CA THR A 141 1.85 -0.21 -4.16
C THR A 141 0.74 0.83 -4.06
N GLY A 142 0.67 1.54 -2.95
CA GLY A 142 -0.18 2.71 -2.78
C GLY A 142 0.66 3.94 -2.49
N SER A 143 0.27 5.08 -3.06
CA SER A 143 0.86 6.38 -2.74
C SER A 143 -0.22 7.44 -2.65
N VAL A 144 -0.12 8.29 -1.62
CA VAL A 144 -0.94 9.48 -1.45
C VAL A 144 -0.20 10.65 -2.08
N LEU A 145 -0.89 11.41 -2.91
CA LEU A 145 -0.34 12.63 -3.47
C LEU A 145 -0.16 13.66 -2.36
N ARG A 146 0.91 14.42 -2.46
CA ARG A 146 1.21 15.50 -1.53
C ARG A 146 -0.01 16.41 -1.37
N THR A 147 -0.21 16.94 -0.17
CA THR A 147 -1.39 17.75 0.25
C THR A 147 -2.73 17.00 0.30
N GLY A 148 -2.74 15.66 0.17
CA GLY A 148 -3.99 14.89 0.23
C GLY A 148 -4.92 15.14 -0.96
N LEU A 149 -4.41 15.58 -2.11
CA LEU A 149 -5.21 15.78 -3.34
C LEU A 149 -5.85 14.51 -3.86
N GLY A 150 -5.29 13.38 -3.48
CA GLY A 150 -5.69 12.07 -3.94
C GLY A 150 -4.56 11.07 -3.79
N GLY A 151 -4.55 10.08 -4.64
CA GLY A 151 -3.51 9.05 -4.64
C GLY A 151 -3.60 8.11 -5.82
N GLN A 152 -2.75 7.12 -5.80
CA GLN A 152 -2.77 6.04 -6.76
C GLN A 152 -2.50 4.70 -6.09
N VAL A 153 -3.06 3.66 -6.66
CA VAL A 153 -2.86 2.27 -6.25
C VAL A 153 -2.48 1.45 -7.47
N TYR A 154 -1.43 0.68 -7.37
CA TYR A 154 -0.90 -0.12 -8.45
C TYR A 154 -0.59 -1.54 -8.02
N LEU A 155 -1.10 -2.53 -8.75
CA LEU A 155 -0.88 -3.96 -8.51
C LEU A 155 -0.03 -4.58 -9.62
N TYR A 156 1.11 -5.14 -9.24
CA TYR A 156 1.88 -6.04 -10.10
C TYR A 156 1.55 -7.49 -9.77
N VAL A 157 1.22 -8.26 -10.80
CA VAL A 157 1.03 -9.72 -10.71
C VAL A 157 1.97 -10.37 -11.72
N PRO A 158 2.91 -11.23 -11.29
CA PRO A 158 3.89 -11.87 -12.17
C PRO A 158 3.24 -12.59 -13.35
N GLY A 159 3.72 -12.30 -14.55
CA GLY A 159 3.22 -12.92 -15.79
C GLY A 159 1.83 -12.44 -16.26
N GLN A 160 1.16 -11.54 -15.51
CA GLN A 160 -0.18 -11.03 -15.87
C GLN A 160 -0.18 -9.53 -16.14
N THR A 161 0.57 -8.75 -15.35
CA THR A 161 0.59 -7.29 -15.47
C THR A 161 2.02 -6.76 -15.57
N GLY A 162 2.16 -5.50 -15.99
CA GLY A 162 3.42 -4.78 -15.90
C GLY A 162 3.78 -4.48 -14.44
N CYS A 163 5.04 -4.21 -14.16
CA CYS A 163 5.53 -3.78 -12.85
C CYS A 163 5.41 -2.25 -12.68
N HIS A 164 5.78 -1.73 -11.51
CA HIS A 164 5.74 -0.28 -11.24
C HIS A 164 6.55 0.54 -12.25
N SER A 165 7.70 0.04 -12.75
CA SER A 165 8.45 0.71 -13.81
C SER A 165 7.66 0.79 -15.12
N CYS A 166 6.90 -0.26 -15.47
CA CYS A 166 6.01 -0.21 -16.64
C CYS A 166 4.89 0.81 -16.46
N MET A 167 4.32 0.90 -15.26
CA MET A 167 3.29 1.90 -14.96
C MET A 167 3.85 3.32 -15.13
N ARG A 168 5.02 3.61 -14.59
CA ARG A 168 5.67 4.92 -14.75
C ARG A 168 5.91 5.26 -16.22
N GLN A 169 6.43 4.33 -17.02
CA GLN A 169 6.61 4.55 -18.47
C GLN A 169 5.28 4.88 -19.18
N VAL A 170 4.19 4.18 -18.84
CA VAL A 170 2.86 4.46 -19.40
C VAL A 170 2.36 5.82 -18.92
N ALA A 171 2.58 6.17 -17.65
CA ALA A 171 2.23 7.46 -17.09
C ALA A 171 2.95 8.60 -17.80
N ASP A 172 4.27 8.49 -17.98
CA ASP A 172 5.11 9.51 -18.64
C ASP A 172 4.68 9.73 -20.10
N ARG A 173 4.45 8.64 -20.86
CA ARG A 173 3.99 8.73 -22.27
C ARG A 173 2.63 9.40 -22.42
N ASN A 174 1.78 9.34 -21.40
CA ASN A 174 0.43 9.91 -21.41
C ASN A 174 0.33 11.26 -20.68
N GLY A 175 1.42 11.83 -20.19
CA GLY A 175 1.40 13.02 -19.36
C GLY A 175 0.58 12.86 -18.07
N ALA A 176 0.53 11.62 -17.56
CA ALA A 176 -0.29 11.23 -16.41
C ALA A 176 0.57 10.89 -15.17
N ASN A 177 1.84 11.32 -15.18
CA ASN A 177 2.71 11.16 -14.03
C ASN A 177 2.25 12.12 -12.92
N LEU A 178 1.50 11.58 -11.96
CA LEU A 178 0.88 12.37 -10.90
C LEU A 178 1.92 12.94 -9.91
N GLU A 179 3.07 12.32 -9.81
CA GLU A 179 4.14 12.78 -8.91
C GLU A 179 4.84 14.02 -9.47
N ASP A 180 4.95 14.09 -10.81
CA ASP A 180 5.61 15.20 -11.53
C ASP A 180 4.61 16.25 -12.05
N ALA A 181 3.30 15.95 -12.04
CA ALA A 181 2.25 16.80 -12.62
C ALA A 181 1.99 18.10 -11.82
N LEU A 182 2.55 18.22 -10.65
CA LEU A 182 2.53 19.45 -9.87
C LEU A 182 3.82 20.25 -10.18
N ASP A 183 3.80 20.95 -11.30
CA ASP A 183 4.88 21.87 -11.69
C ASP A 183 4.83 23.10 -10.79
N LEU A 184 5.28 22.92 -9.55
CA LEU A 184 5.30 23.95 -8.52
C LEU A 184 6.69 24.58 -8.46
N THR A 185 6.75 25.89 -8.37
CA THR A 185 7.98 26.60 -8.00
C THR A 185 8.46 26.12 -6.62
N ASP A 186 9.73 26.29 -6.30
CA ASP A 186 10.26 25.91 -4.99
C ASP A 186 9.57 26.65 -3.84
N GLU A 187 9.15 27.89 -4.07
CA GLU A 187 8.41 28.71 -3.12
C GLU A 187 6.98 28.16 -2.91
N GLU A 188 6.28 27.78 -3.98
CA GLU A 188 4.96 27.14 -3.89
C GLU A 188 5.03 25.77 -3.23
N ARG A 189 6.11 25.00 -3.49
CA ARG A 189 6.38 23.73 -2.78
C ARG A 189 6.58 23.98 -1.29
N HIS A 190 7.37 24.97 -0.93
CA HIS A 190 7.64 25.36 0.46
C HIS A 190 6.36 25.76 1.19
N HIS A 191 5.53 26.56 0.56
CA HIS A 191 4.26 27.05 1.13
C HIS A 191 3.20 25.94 1.24
N ARG A 192 3.06 25.10 0.18
CA ARG A 192 2.03 24.05 0.15
C ARG A 192 2.39 22.82 0.98
N TYR A 193 3.66 22.49 1.14
CA TYR A 193 4.10 21.26 1.79
C TYR A 193 4.55 21.44 3.23
N GLY A 194 4.44 22.65 3.74
CA GLY A 194 4.86 22.95 5.11
C GLY A 194 6.34 22.66 5.35
N LEU A 195 7.18 22.79 4.30
CA LEU A 195 8.64 22.73 4.40
C LEU A 195 9.16 24.02 5.07
N GLY A 196 8.51 24.46 6.15
CA GLY A 196 9.11 25.35 7.10
C GLY A 196 10.28 24.66 7.80
N GLU A 197 10.92 25.34 8.71
CA GLU A 197 12.08 24.87 9.49
C GLU A 197 11.92 23.47 10.17
N SER A 198 10.70 22.90 10.15
CA SER A 198 10.36 21.63 10.78
C SER A 198 10.59 20.36 9.93
N GLY A 199 10.96 20.48 8.66
CA GLY A 199 11.33 19.34 7.82
C GLY A 199 10.21 18.33 7.49
N PHE A 200 8.93 18.65 7.71
CA PHE A 200 7.82 17.74 7.40
C PHE A 200 7.56 17.64 5.89
N THR A 201 7.76 16.46 5.33
CA THR A 201 7.72 16.23 3.88
C THR A 201 6.34 15.88 3.32
N THR A 202 5.37 15.47 4.16
CA THR A 202 4.04 15.04 3.71
C THR A 202 2.93 15.64 4.55
N SER A 203 2.14 16.52 3.93
CA SER A 203 0.89 17.05 4.47
C SER A 203 -0.31 16.28 3.90
N GLY A 204 -1.38 16.18 4.67
CA GLY A 204 -2.63 15.55 4.25
C GLY A 204 -3.53 15.27 5.46
N LEU A 205 -4.83 15.42 5.29
CA LEU A 205 -5.79 15.05 6.32
C LEU A 205 -5.86 13.52 6.46
N ALA A 206 -6.09 13.05 7.67
CA ALA A 206 -6.25 11.60 7.93
C ALA A 206 -7.35 10.98 7.05
N VAL A 207 -8.45 11.69 6.81
CA VAL A 207 -9.55 11.22 5.95
C VAL A 207 -9.15 11.08 4.49
N ASP A 208 -8.31 11.98 3.95
CA ASP A 208 -7.83 11.90 2.56
C ASP A 208 -6.94 10.67 2.37
N ILE A 209 -6.06 10.42 3.35
CA ILE A 209 -5.20 9.24 3.38
C ILE A 209 -6.04 7.96 3.49
N ALA A 210 -7.07 7.97 4.35
CA ALA A 210 -7.96 6.82 4.56
C ALA A 210 -8.71 6.42 3.29
N ILE A 211 -9.11 7.37 2.45
CA ILE A 211 -9.76 7.10 1.17
C ILE A 211 -8.80 6.28 0.26
N VAL A 212 -7.56 6.72 0.09
CA VAL A 212 -6.58 6.01 -0.73
C VAL A 212 -6.23 4.65 -0.13
N ALA A 213 -6.01 4.60 1.20
CA ALA A 213 -5.73 3.37 1.94
C ALA A 213 -6.87 2.35 1.82
N SER A 214 -8.14 2.81 1.81
CA SER A 214 -9.31 1.95 1.61
C SER A 214 -9.35 1.36 0.20
N PHE A 215 -9.02 2.12 -0.83
CA PHE A 215 -8.88 1.58 -2.18
C PHE A 215 -7.73 0.58 -2.28
N GLN A 216 -6.61 0.85 -1.62
CA GLN A 216 -5.49 -0.10 -1.58
C GLN A 216 -5.89 -1.39 -0.87
N ALA A 217 -6.58 -1.32 0.27
CA ALA A 217 -7.09 -2.48 0.98
C ALA A 217 -8.09 -3.29 0.13
N HIS A 218 -8.99 -2.61 -0.61
CA HIS A 218 -9.93 -3.29 -1.50
C HIS A 218 -9.21 -3.99 -2.67
N MET A 219 -8.19 -3.36 -3.26
CA MET A 219 -7.37 -4.00 -4.30
C MET A 219 -6.53 -5.16 -3.74
N ALA A 220 -6.08 -5.09 -2.48
CA ALA A 220 -5.43 -6.20 -1.79
C ALA A 220 -6.37 -7.41 -1.69
N TRP A 221 -7.62 -7.21 -1.32
CA TRP A 221 -8.64 -8.27 -1.31
C TRP A 221 -8.81 -8.91 -2.69
N SER A 222 -8.87 -8.10 -3.75
CA SER A 222 -8.98 -8.61 -5.12
C SER A 222 -7.74 -9.38 -5.56
N ALA A 223 -6.56 -9.00 -5.11
CA ALA A 223 -5.30 -9.72 -5.37
C ALA A 223 -5.26 -11.06 -4.63
N ILE A 224 -5.75 -11.12 -3.39
CA ILE A 224 -5.72 -12.31 -2.52
C ILE A 224 -6.83 -13.31 -2.89
N ALA A 225 -8.07 -12.84 -3.02
CA ALA A 225 -9.25 -13.67 -3.18
C ALA A 225 -9.89 -13.58 -4.59
N GLY A 226 -9.30 -12.81 -5.50
CA GLY A 226 -9.87 -12.50 -6.81
C GLY A 226 -10.23 -13.73 -7.64
N GLY A 227 -11.52 -13.84 -7.98
CA GLY A 227 -12.09 -14.95 -8.74
C GLY A 227 -12.32 -16.23 -7.94
N ARG A 228 -12.06 -16.23 -6.62
CA ARG A 228 -12.42 -17.31 -5.69
C ARG A 228 -13.76 -17.08 -5.00
N SER A 229 -14.25 -15.84 -5.06
CA SER A 229 -15.55 -15.44 -4.59
C SER A 229 -16.23 -14.56 -5.63
N ARG A 230 -17.54 -14.73 -5.81
CA ARG A 230 -18.37 -13.87 -6.65
C ARG A 230 -18.48 -12.43 -6.12
N TYR A 231 -18.25 -12.24 -4.84
CA TYR A 231 -18.30 -10.93 -4.16
C TYR A 231 -16.96 -10.20 -4.18
N VAL A 232 -15.86 -10.93 -4.43
CA VAL A 232 -14.51 -10.37 -4.58
C VAL A 232 -13.98 -10.72 -5.97
N PRO A 233 -14.48 -10.07 -7.03
CA PRO A 233 -14.09 -10.40 -8.39
C PRO A 233 -12.65 -10.01 -8.68
N ARG A 234 -12.05 -10.65 -9.70
CA ARG A 234 -10.79 -10.16 -10.26
C ARG A 234 -11.02 -8.79 -10.87
N LEU A 235 -10.08 -7.88 -10.63
CA LEU A 235 -10.08 -6.59 -11.29
C LEU A 235 -9.63 -6.74 -12.75
N ASN A 236 -10.27 -5.99 -13.65
CA ASN A 236 -9.86 -5.86 -15.05
C ASN A 236 -8.90 -4.69 -15.28
N PHE A 237 -8.35 -4.14 -14.23
CA PHE A 237 -7.34 -3.09 -14.20
C PHE A 237 -6.35 -3.40 -13.08
N ASN A 238 -5.16 -2.82 -13.17
CA ASN A 238 -4.14 -2.95 -12.13
C ASN A 238 -3.56 -1.60 -11.67
N TRP A 239 -3.96 -0.51 -12.31
CA TRP A 239 -3.64 0.84 -11.89
C TRP A 239 -4.93 1.65 -11.73
N MET A 240 -5.07 2.28 -10.57
CA MET A 240 -6.15 3.20 -10.27
C MET A 240 -5.59 4.49 -9.68
N THR A 241 -6.09 5.61 -10.17
CA THR A 241 -5.87 6.92 -9.58
C THR A 241 -7.15 7.43 -8.96
N VAL A 242 -7.03 8.10 -7.82
CA VAL A 242 -8.14 8.64 -7.03
C VAL A 242 -7.86 10.10 -6.78
N GLY A 243 -8.69 10.98 -7.30
CA GLY A 243 -8.67 12.42 -7.02
C GLY A 243 -9.72 12.77 -6.00
N ILE A 244 -9.33 13.33 -4.86
CA ILE A 244 -10.26 13.76 -3.81
C ILE A 244 -10.76 15.16 -4.11
N ARG A 245 -9.88 16.04 -4.58
CA ARG A 245 -10.17 17.43 -4.95
C ARG A 245 -9.73 17.71 -6.38
N PRO A 246 -10.43 18.61 -7.11
CA PRO A 246 -9.97 19.07 -8.41
C PRO A 246 -8.65 19.84 -8.26
N GLU A 247 -7.72 19.57 -9.16
CA GLU A 247 -6.44 20.30 -9.30
C GLU A 247 -6.11 20.38 -10.78
N LYS A 248 -5.77 21.60 -11.23
CA LYS A 248 -5.49 21.87 -12.65
C LYS A 248 -4.42 20.93 -13.20
N GLY A 249 -4.71 20.27 -14.31
CA GLY A 249 -3.79 19.33 -14.97
C GLY A 249 -3.77 17.92 -14.37
N VAL A 250 -4.40 17.69 -13.21
CA VAL A 250 -4.38 16.40 -12.49
C VAL A 250 -5.77 15.78 -12.40
N PHE A 251 -6.68 16.44 -11.70
CA PHE A 251 -8.06 15.98 -11.54
C PHE A 251 -9.05 17.09 -11.90
N THR A 252 -10.08 16.75 -12.66
CA THR A 252 -11.08 17.71 -13.15
C THR A 252 -12.30 17.82 -12.25
N SER A 253 -12.49 16.87 -11.33
CA SER A 253 -13.65 16.86 -10.42
C SER A 253 -13.29 16.22 -9.08
N HIS A 254 -14.12 16.46 -8.07
CA HIS A 254 -14.05 15.77 -6.78
C HIS A 254 -14.32 14.27 -6.96
N TYR A 255 -13.64 13.45 -6.19
CA TYR A 255 -13.79 11.99 -6.14
C TYR A 255 -13.66 11.32 -7.51
N GLN A 256 -12.83 11.88 -8.38
CA GLN A 256 -12.56 11.33 -9.69
C GLN A 256 -11.71 10.06 -9.56
N THR A 257 -12.11 8.99 -10.26
CA THR A 257 -11.27 7.79 -10.39
C THR A 257 -10.97 7.52 -11.86
N LYS A 258 -9.72 7.13 -12.13
CA LYS A 258 -9.33 6.58 -13.45
C LYS A 258 -8.74 5.19 -13.21
N ARG A 259 -8.98 4.28 -14.16
CA ARG A 259 -8.52 2.88 -14.06
C ARG A 259 -7.89 2.48 -15.37
N LEU A 260 -6.78 1.78 -15.31
CA LEU A 260 -6.03 1.34 -16.48
C LEU A 260 -5.45 -0.07 -16.25
N LEU A 261 -5.47 -0.90 -17.28
CA LEU A 261 -4.71 -2.14 -17.32
C LEU A 261 -3.35 -1.87 -17.97
N VAL A 262 -2.30 -1.94 -17.17
CA VAL A 262 -0.92 -1.78 -17.61
C VAL A 262 -0.30 -3.17 -17.76
N LEU A 263 0.05 -3.53 -18.98
CA LEU A 263 0.76 -4.76 -19.29
C LEU A 263 2.28 -4.54 -19.21
N ALA A 264 3.04 -5.63 -19.17
CA ALA A 264 4.49 -5.57 -19.22
C ALA A 264 4.95 -4.85 -20.50
N GLN A 265 5.79 -3.84 -20.34
CA GLN A 265 6.33 -3.06 -21.46
C GLN A 265 7.53 -3.78 -22.07
N ARG A 266 7.71 -3.67 -23.39
CA ARG A 266 8.81 -4.33 -24.13
C ARG A 266 10.20 -3.86 -23.67
N ASP A 267 10.31 -2.61 -23.24
CA ASP A 267 11.50 -1.93 -22.75
C ASP A 267 11.59 -1.86 -21.22
N CYS A 268 10.85 -2.76 -20.53
CA CYS A 268 10.92 -2.84 -19.08
C CYS A 268 12.33 -3.26 -18.63
N LEU A 269 13.00 -2.41 -17.87
CA LEU A 269 14.36 -2.66 -17.35
C LEU A 269 14.42 -3.87 -16.41
N LEU A 270 13.32 -4.20 -15.76
CA LEU A 270 13.20 -5.33 -14.81
C LEU A 270 12.75 -6.63 -15.50
N THR A 271 12.53 -6.62 -16.82
CA THR A 271 12.06 -7.78 -17.60
C THR A 271 10.85 -8.50 -16.97
N CYS A 272 9.94 -7.72 -16.34
CA CYS A 272 8.85 -8.25 -15.53
C CYS A 272 7.85 -9.14 -16.28
N GLY A 273 7.85 -9.11 -17.61
CA GLY A 273 7.06 -9.97 -18.49
C GLY A 273 7.68 -11.34 -18.79
N GLY A 274 8.86 -11.65 -18.24
CA GLY A 274 9.65 -12.82 -18.56
C GLY A 274 10.69 -12.55 -19.65
N GLU A 275 11.61 -13.48 -19.85
CA GLU A 275 12.62 -13.37 -20.92
C GLU A 275 11.93 -13.24 -22.29
N ARG A 276 12.49 -12.40 -23.13
CA ARG A 276 12.09 -12.32 -24.54
C ARG A 276 12.47 -13.65 -25.20
N ALA A 277 11.50 -14.40 -25.68
CA ALA A 277 11.74 -15.49 -26.58
C ALA A 277 12.37 -14.98 -27.89
#